data_be23ed91abcf29fe5fc73d36e4d06766
#
_entry.id   be23ed91abcf29fe5fc73d36e4d06766
#
_cell.length_a   1.000
_cell.length_b   1.000
_cell.length_c   1.000
_cell.angle_alpha   90.00
_cell.angle_beta   90.00
_cell.angle_gamma   90.00
#
_symmetry.space_group_name_H-M   'P 1'
#
loop_
_entity.id
_entity.type
_entity.pdbx_description
1 polymer ?
#
loop_
_entity_poly.entity_id
_entity_poly.type
_entity_poly.pdbx_seq_one_letter_code
_entity_poly.pdbx_strand_id
1 'polypeptide(L)'
;MALVLDTRFLIAHTFPPSGEDRERIARFAAKVLREERLVIPSVVAVEYIRVAGRRLGRVAAVARLNLWLNSGAELAPLSREIAVKAGELSLGRPDVPLADAIIAAVALSLRAKVVSDDPHFDALGIKRVWYE
;
A
#
# COMPACT_ATOMS: atom_id res chain seq x y z
N MET A 1 -0.16 4.90 -15.68
CA MET A 1 0.53 5.31 -14.44
C MET A 1 0.49 4.17 -13.44
N ALA A 2 1.41 4.17 -12.50
CA ALA A 2 1.41 3.18 -11.43
C ALA A 2 0.99 3.84 -10.11
N LEU A 3 0.29 3.09 -9.27
CA LEU A 3 -0.02 3.46 -7.90
C LEU A 3 0.49 2.36 -6.97
N VAL A 4 1.15 2.76 -5.89
CA VAL A 4 1.61 1.85 -4.86
C VAL A 4 0.59 1.87 -3.73
N LEU A 5 0.07 0.71 -3.36
CA LEU A 5 -0.94 0.60 -2.30
C LEU A 5 -0.26 0.46 -0.94
N ASP A 6 -0.58 1.36 -0.03
CA ASP A 6 -0.14 1.30 1.36
C ASP A 6 -1.06 0.36 2.15
N THR A 7 -0.54 -0.19 3.24
CA THR A 7 -1.31 -1.03 4.16
C THR A 7 -2.57 -0.34 4.64
N ARG A 8 -2.51 0.96 4.92
CA ARG A 8 -3.66 1.74 5.40
C ARG A 8 -4.84 1.68 4.43
N PHE A 9 -4.57 1.71 3.12
CA PHE A 9 -5.64 1.60 2.13
C PHE A 9 -6.26 0.20 2.12
N LEU A 10 -5.43 -0.85 2.14
CA LEU A 10 -5.94 -2.22 2.16
C LEU A 10 -6.78 -2.50 3.42
N ILE A 11 -6.36 -1.94 4.56
CA ILE A 11 -7.11 -2.05 5.81
C ILE A 11 -8.44 -1.28 5.72
N ALA A 12 -8.43 -0.06 5.20
CA ALA A 12 -9.66 0.72 5.02
C ALA A 12 -10.64 0.02 4.07
N HIS A 13 -10.13 -0.61 3.01
CA HIS A 13 -10.94 -1.38 2.06
C HIS A 13 -11.58 -2.60 2.74
N THR A 14 -10.84 -3.27 3.62
CA THR A 14 -11.32 -4.47 4.32
C THR A 14 -12.29 -4.11 5.45
N PHE A 15 -12.00 -3.02 6.17
CA PHE A 15 -12.75 -2.55 7.33
C PHE A 15 -13.10 -1.07 7.17
N PRO A 16 -14.06 -0.73 6.29
CA PRO A 16 -14.42 0.66 6.06
C PRO A 16 -14.92 1.33 7.36
N PRO A 17 -14.51 2.59 7.61
CA PRO A 17 -14.93 3.29 8.83
C PRO A 17 -16.44 3.54 8.93
N SER A 18 -17.14 3.64 7.78
CA SER A 18 -18.57 3.88 7.71
C SER A 18 -19.16 3.30 6.43
N GLY A 19 -20.49 3.27 6.32
CA GLY A 19 -21.15 2.85 5.08
C GLY A 19 -20.87 3.79 3.91
N GLU A 20 -20.76 5.09 4.20
CA GLU A 20 -20.42 6.10 3.20
C GLU A 20 -18.99 5.91 2.69
N ASP A 21 -18.05 5.67 3.60
CA ASP A 21 -16.67 5.36 3.24
C ASP A 21 -16.58 4.06 2.43
N ARG A 22 -17.36 3.06 2.79
CA ARG A 22 -17.42 1.80 2.04
C ARG A 22 -17.71 2.04 0.57
N GLU A 23 -18.69 2.86 0.26
CA GLU A 23 -19.06 3.17 -1.12
C GLU A 23 -17.97 3.96 -1.85
N ARG A 24 -17.38 4.93 -1.20
CA ARG A 24 -16.29 5.73 -1.77
C ARG A 24 -15.07 4.87 -2.05
N ILE A 25 -14.70 4.02 -1.11
CA ILE A 25 -13.55 3.10 -1.25
C ILE A 25 -13.81 2.12 -2.40
N ALA A 26 -15.01 1.56 -2.48
CA ALA A 26 -15.37 0.61 -3.54
C ALA A 26 -15.28 1.26 -4.91
N ARG A 27 -15.79 2.48 -5.07
CA ARG A 27 -15.70 3.22 -6.34
C ARG A 27 -14.26 3.54 -6.71
N PHE A 28 -13.47 3.98 -5.73
CA PHE A 28 -12.06 4.28 -5.94
C PHE A 28 -11.30 3.02 -6.35
N ALA A 29 -11.50 1.90 -5.64
CA ALA A 29 -10.84 0.63 -5.95
C ALA A 29 -11.18 0.16 -7.37
N ALA A 30 -12.45 0.20 -7.76
CA ALA A 30 -12.88 -0.20 -9.09
C ALA A 30 -12.24 0.68 -10.18
N LYS A 31 -12.15 1.98 -9.94
CA LYS A 31 -11.55 2.93 -10.87
C LYS A 31 -10.06 2.65 -11.06
N VAL A 32 -9.30 2.55 -9.96
CA VAL A 32 -7.85 2.37 -10.06
C VAL A 32 -7.47 1.00 -10.58
N LEU A 33 -8.25 -0.06 -10.28
CA LEU A 33 -8.04 -1.38 -10.87
C LEU A 33 -8.21 -1.36 -12.39
N ARG A 34 -9.10 -0.53 -12.89
CA ARG A 34 -9.38 -0.39 -14.32
C ARG A 34 -8.39 0.51 -15.04
N GLU A 35 -7.94 1.58 -14.39
CA GLU A 35 -7.21 2.67 -15.07
C GLU A 35 -5.71 2.69 -14.77
N GLU A 36 -5.26 2.06 -13.69
CA GLU A 36 -3.89 2.18 -13.20
C GLU A 36 -3.22 0.82 -13.06
N ARG A 37 -1.89 0.83 -13.10
CA ARG A 37 -1.09 -0.31 -12.68
C ARG A 37 -0.96 -0.25 -11.16
N LEU A 38 -1.48 -1.25 -10.46
CA LEU A 38 -1.44 -1.30 -9.00
C LEU A 38 -0.30 -2.19 -8.53
N VAL A 39 0.45 -1.72 -7.55
CA VAL A 39 1.59 -2.43 -6.99
C VAL A 39 1.44 -2.49 -5.47
N ILE A 40 1.58 -3.70 -4.93
CA ILE A 40 1.58 -3.96 -3.49
C ILE A 40 2.99 -4.36 -3.10
N PRO A 41 3.73 -3.51 -2.35
CA PRO A 41 5.04 -3.91 -1.83
C PRO A 41 4.92 -5.12 -0.93
N SER A 42 5.92 -6.01 -0.93
CA SER A 42 5.88 -7.21 -0.11
C SER A 42 5.72 -6.91 1.39
N VAL A 43 6.30 -5.81 1.89
CA VAL A 43 6.12 -5.38 3.28
C VAL A 43 4.64 -5.07 3.60
N VAL A 44 3.90 -4.54 2.63
CA VAL A 44 2.46 -4.26 2.79
C VAL A 44 1.68 -5.57 2.90
N ALA A 45 2.03 -6.57 2.11
CA ALA A 45 1.42 -7.89 2.21
C ALA A 45 1.61 -8.49 3.61
N VAL A 46 2.82 -8.37 4.16
CA VAL A 46 3.14 -8.86 5.51
C VAL A 46 2.31 -8.13 6.56
N GLU A 47 2.30 -6.80 6.51
CA GLU A 47 1.53 -6.00 7.47
C GLU A 47 0.03 -6.25 7.37
N TYR A 48 -0.48 -6.35 6.15
CA TYR A 48 -1.89 -6.59 5.92
C TYR A 48 -2.34 -7.92 6.55
N ILE A 49 -1.61 -9.01 6.28
CA ILE A 49 -1.93 -10.31 6.85
C ILE A 49 -1.86 -10.27 8.37
N ARG A 50 -0.87 -9.58 8.92
CA ARG A 50 -0.73 -9.44 10.37
C ARG A 50 -1.94 -8.73 10.99
N VAL A 51 -2.36 -7.61 10.42
CA VAL A 51 -3.45 -6.79 10.96
C VAL A 51 -4.82 -7.43 10.67
N ALA A 52 -5.09 -7.75 9.41
CA ALA A 52 -6.38 -8.32 9.01
C ALA A 52 -6.57 -9.73 9.56
N GLY A 53 -5.49 -10.50 9.64
CA GLY A 53 -5.53 -11.86 10.15
C GLY A 53 -5.95 -11.95 11.62
N ARG A 54 -5.64 -10.94 12.42
CA ARG A 54 -6.08 -10.88 13.83
C ARG A 54 -7.58 -10.71 13.97
N ARG A 55 -8.22 -10.07 12.98
CA ARG A 55 -9.67 -9.81 12.99
C ARG A 55 -10.47 -10.82 12.19
N LEU A 56 -9.94 -11.28 11.05
CA LEU A 56 -10.64 -12.18 10.13
C LEU A 56 -10.17 -13.63 10.22
N GLY A 57 -9.01 -13.86 10.84
CA GLY A 57 -8.33 -15.14 10.77
C GLY A 57 -7.40 -15.21 9.56
N ARG A 58 -6.44 -16.12 9.63
CA ARG A 58 -5.39 -16.26 8.61
C ARG A 58 -5.95 -16.55 7.21
N VAL A 59 -6.87 -17.51 7.11
CA VAL A 59 -7.38 -17.97 5.82
C VAL A 59 -8.08 -16.83 5.08
N ALA A 60 -8.94 -16.09 5.77
CA ALA A 60 -9.69 -14.98 5.16
C ALA A 60 -8.76 -13.82 4.78
N ALA A 61 -7.76 -13.49 5.60
CA ALA A 61 -6.82 -12.43 5.31
C ALA A 61 -5.99 -12.75 4.05
N VAL A 62 -5.47 -13.97 3.95
CA VAL A 62 -4.70 -14.43 2.79
C VAL A 62 -5.58 -14.43 1.53
N ALA A 63 -6.82 -14.89 1.65
CA ALA A 63 -7.76 -14.92 0.53
C ALA A 63 -8.04 -13.50 -0.01
N ARG A 64 -8.18 -12.52 0.87
CA ARG A 64 -8.41 -11.13 0.46
C ARG A 64 -7.19 -10.53 -0.22
N LEU A 65 -6.00 -10.80 0.29
CA LEU A 65 -4.77 -10.36 -0.37
C LEU A 65 -4.67 -10.97 -1.77
N ASN A 66 -4.91 -12.27 -1.87
CA ASN A 66 -4.87 -12.98 -3.16
C ASN A 66 -5.92 -12.46 -4.13
N LEU A 67 -7.05 -11.98 -3.65
CA LEU A 67 -8.08 -11.38 -4.50
C LEU A 67 -7.54 -10.13 -5.21
N TRP A 68 -6.79 -9.28 -4.48
CA TRP A 68 -6.11 -8.13 -5.10
C TRP A 68 -5.12 -8.58 -6.18
N LEU A 69 -4.27 -9.56 -5.84
CA LEU A 69 -3.23 -10.04 -6.76
C LEU A 69 -3.84 -10.72 -8.00
N ASN A 70 -4.94 -11.44 -7.83
CA ASN A 70 -5.64 -12.10 -8.93
C ASN A 70 -6.48 -11.11 -9.76
N SER A 71 -6.75 -9.93 -9.23
CA SER A 71 -7.51 -8.88 -9.92
C SER A 71 -6.61 -7.90 -10.68
N GLY A 72 -5.30 -8.14 -10.71
CA GLY A 72 -4.37 -7.34 -11.49
C GLY A 72 -3.32 -6.57 -10.69
N ALA A 73 -3.41 -6.49 -9.36
CA ALA A 73 -2.35 -5.89 -8.58
C ALA A 73 -1.10 -6.78 -8.58
N GLU A 74 0.06 -6.15 -8.65
CA GLU A 74 1.35 -6.86 -8.69
C GLU A 74 2.02 -6.80 -7.33
N LEU A 75 2.58 -7.90 -6.88
CA LEU A 75 3.38 -7.91 -5.67
C LEU A 75 4.81 -7.48 -6.02
N ALA A 76 5.30 -6.42 -5.38
CA ALA A 76 6.67 -5.94 -5.59
C ALA A 76 7.57 -6.50 -4.48
N PRO A 77 8.54 -7.37 -4.81
CA PRO A 77 9.43 -7.93 -3.81
C PRO A 77 10.40 -6.87 -3.27
N LEU A 78 10.88 -7.10 -2.04
CA LEU A 78 11.95 -6.29 -1.46
C LEU A 78 13.26 -6.71 -2.12
N SER A 79 13.55 -6.11 -3.26
CA SER A 79 14.76 -6.39 -4.04
C SER A 79 15.97 -5.71 -3.41
N ARG A 80 17.15 -6.04 -3.94
CA ARG A 80 18.41 -5.41 -3.54
C ARG A 80 18.33 -3.88 -3.72
N GLU A 81 17.87 -3.41 -4.88
CA GLU A 81 17.76 -1.98 -5.20
C GLU A 81 16.80 -1.27 -4.24
N ILE A 82 15.66 -1.89 -3.98
CA ILE A 82 14.66 -1.32 -3.08
C ILE A 82 15.20 -1.28 -1.64
N ALA A 83 15.90 -2.32 -1.19
CA ALA A 83 16.47 -2.36 0.15
C ALA A 83 17.49 -1.25 0.36
N VAL A 84 18.38 -1.04 -0.61
CA VAL A 84 19.40 0.04 -0.53
C VAL A 84 18.71 1.40 -0.51
N LYS A 85 17.76 1.63 -1.41
CA LYS A 85 17.05 2.91 -1.48
C LYS A 85 16.25 3.19 -0.19
N ALA A 86 15.56 2.19 0.32
CA ALA A 86 14.82 2.33 1.58
C ALA A 86 15.75 2.65 2.75
N GLY A 87 16.91 2.01 2.80
CA GLY A 87 17.93 2.29 3.82
C GLY A 87 18.42 3.72 3.74
N GLU A 88 18.69 4.23 2.55
CA GLU A 88 19.11 5.61 2.33
C GLU A 88 18.03 6.60 2.79
N LEU A 89 16.77 6.36 2.42
CA LEU A 89 15.64 7.21 2.85
C LEU A 89 15.49 7.19 4.37
N SER A 90 15.57 6.02 4.98
CA SER A 90 15.46 5.85 6.42
C SER A 90 16.60 6.54 7.18
N LEU A 91 17.80 6.49 6.63
CA LEU A 91 18.97 7.16 7.22
C LEU A 91 18.76 8.67 7.28
N GLY A 92 18.17 9.26 6.24
CA GLY A 92 17.88 10.69 6.18
C GLY A 92 16.67 11.11 7.03
N ARG A 93 15.78 10.18 7.35
CA ARG A 93 14.55 10.44 8.11
C ARG A 93 14.30 9.34 9.14
N PRO A 94 15.09 9.33 10.23
CA PRO A 94 14.96 8.27 11.25
C PRO A 94 13.63 8.31 12.01
N ASP A 95 12.88 9.40 11.91
CA ASP A 95 11.53 9.55 12.49
C ASP A 95 10.45 8.80 11.72
N VAL A 96 10.73 8.38 10.47
CA VAL A 96 9.76 7.66 9.64
C VAL A 96 9.90 6.15 9.84
N PRO A 97 8.78 5.40 10.02
CA PRO A 97 8.84 3.94 10.16
C PRO A 97 9.51 3.27 8.97
N LEU A 98 10.24 2.18 9.23
CA LEU A 98 10.95 1.44 8.17
C LEU A 98 10.02 0.96 7.06
N ALA A 99 8.82 0.49 7.41
CA ALA A 99 7.85 0.06 6.41
C ALA A 99 7.51 1.17 5.42
N ASP A 100 7.31 2.40 5.91
CA ASP A 100 7.00 3.55 5.05
C ASP A 100 8.20 3.90 4.14
N ALA A 101 9.43 3.76 4.64
CA ALA A 101 10.62 3.96 3.83
C ALA A 101 10.72 2.93 2.69
N ILE A 102 10.34 1.68 2.96
CA ILE A 102 10.32 0.62 1.94
C ILE A 102 9.25 0.91 0.89
N ILE A 103 8.05 1.28 1.32
CA ILE A 103 6.95 1.63 0.41
C ILE A 103 7.34 2.83 -0.46
N ALA A 104 7.94 3.85 0.15
CA ALA A 104 8.43 5.02 -0.58
C ALA A 104 9.50 4.67 -1.60
N ALA A 105 10.41 3.75 -1.27
CA ALA A 105 11.44 3.29 -2.20
C ALA A 105 10.82 2.59 -3.42
N VAL A 106 9.79 1.80 -3.23
CA VAL A 106 9.05 1.17 -4.34
C VAL A 106 8.40 2.25 -5.21
N ALA A 107 7.75 3.24 -4.60
CA ALA A 107 7.11 4.32 -5.33
C ALA A 107 8.12 5.14 -6.14
N LEU A 108 9.28 5.46 -5.58
CA LEU A 108 10.34 6.18 -6.29
C LEU A 108 10.86 5.38 -7.48
N SER A 109 11.06 4.09 -7.31
CA SER A 109 11.57 3.23 -8.39
C SER A 109 10.62 3.16 -9.60
N LEU A 110 9.33 3.32 -9.34
CA LEU A 110 8.27 3.26 -10.36
C LEU A 110 7.77 4.64 -10.79
N ARG A 111 8.29 5.70 -10.19
CA ARG A 111 7.77 7.07 -10.37
C ARG A 111 6.27 7.13 -10.12
N ALA A 112 5.84 6.44 -9.07
CA ALA A 112 4.43 6.25 -8.72
C ALA A 112 4.03 7.11 -7.53
N LYS A 113 2.73 7.36 -7.41
CA LYS A 113 2.13 7.91 -6.19
C LYS A 113 1.79 6.76 -5.26
N VAL A 114 1.65 7.05 -3.97
CA VAL A 114 1.22 6.09 -2.97
C VAL A 114 -0.25 6.36 -2.63
N VAL A 115 -1.06 5.31 -2.56
CA VAL A 115 -2.44 5.40 -2.07
C VAL A 115 -2.38 5.27 -0.55
N SER A 116 -2.42 6.40 0.13
CA SER A 116 -2.31 6.49 1.59
C SER A 116 -2.80 7.84 2.09
N ASP A 117 -3.26 7.88 3.33
CA ASP A 117 -3.54 9.11 4.06
C ASP A 117 -2.43 9.48 5.05
N ASP A 118 -1.32 8.75 5.05
CA ASP A 118 -0.24 8.93 6.01
C ASP A 118 0.71 10.04 5.56
N PRO A 119 0.87 11.12 6.36
CA PRO A 119 1.76 12.23 6.01
C PRO A 119 3.26 11.87 6.04
N HIS A 120 3.66 10.69 6.54
CA HIS A 120 5.06 10.26 6.46
C HIS A 120 5.57 10.26 5.01
N PHE A 121 4.71 9.97 4.04
CA PHE A 121 5.12 9.97 2.63
C PHE A 121 5.46 11.37 2.13
N ASP A 122 4.77 12.40 2.62
CA ASP A 122 5.10 13.79 2.29
C ASP A 122 6.52 14.12 2.76
N ALA A 123 6.88 13.67 3.97
CA ALA A 123 8.21 13.87 4.54
C ALA A 123 9.31 13.20 3.71
N LEU A 124 8.97 12.14 2.98
CA LEU A 124 9.88 11.41 2.09
C LEU A 124 9.84 11.92 0.65
N GLY A 125 9.07 12.98 0.37
CA GLY A 125 8.97 13.56 -0.96
C GLY A 125 8.09 12.75 -1.93
N ILE A 126 7.21 11.92 -1.41
CA ILE A 126 6.33 11.05 -2.20
C ILE A 126 4.92 11.65 -2.26
N LYS A 127 4.37 11.76 -3.46
CA LYS A 127 2.99 12.22 -3.64
C LYS A 127 2.01 11.14 -3.23
N ARG A 128 0.92 11.56 -2.60
CA ARG A 128 -0.15 10.67 -2.11
C ARG A 128 -1.46 10.95 -2.84
N VAL A 129 -2.27 9.91 -2.93
CA VAL A 129 -3.69 10.01 -3.30
C VAL A 129 -4.49 9.20 -2.29
N TRP A 130 -5.76 9.54 -2.12
CA TRP A 130 -6.67 8.84 -1.23
C TRP A 130 -8.04 8.72 -1.89
N TYR A 131 -8.92 7.91 -1.33
CA TYR A 131 -10.23 7.66 -1.96
C TYR A 131 -11.23 8.82 -1.87
N GLU A 132 -10.88 9.82 -1.14
CA GLU A 132 -11.73 11.03 -1.01
C GLU A 132 -11.55 12.02 -2.15
#